data_aecd5e9c961e1c6e9a764dde109b3126
#
_entry.id   aecd5e9c961e1c6e9a764dde109b3126
#
_cell.length_a   1.000
_cell.length_b   1.000
_cell.length_c   1.000
_cell.angle_alpha   90.00
_cell.angle_beta   90.00
_cell.angle_gamma   90.00
#
_symmetry.space_group_name_H-M   'P 1'
#
loop_
_entity.id
_entity.type
_entity.pdbx_description
1 polymer ?
#
loop_
_entity_poly.entity_id
_entity_poly.type
_entity_poly.pdbx_seq_one_letter_code
_entity_poly.pdbx_strand_id
1 'polypeptide(L)'
;MGHRLSRIYTRTGDDGSTGLGDGQRVPKDDARVASYGTVDEANAALGLLLAVPLPEDVRALVVHLQHQLFDLGAELCIPGHVAIHAADVSALEQQLDHYNANLPMLKEFILPAGGEAAARCHLARTIVRRAERETVTLARLEPVRSEALQYLNRLSDLLFVLARVLARADGHGEALWQPQQRQR
;
A
#
# COMPACT_ATOMS: atom_id res chain seq x y z
N MET A 1 10.41 -0.13 25.99
CA MET A 1 10.09 -1.12 24.93
C MET A 1 10.60 -2.55 25.16
N GLY A 2 11.20 -2.88 26.33
CA GLY A 2 12.03 -4.08 26.49
C GLY A 2 11.36 -5.45 26.60
N HIS A 3 10.09 -5.59 26.90
CA HIS A 3 9.48 -6.90 27.22
C HIS A 3 8.39 -7.40 26.26
N ARG A 4 7.87 -6.58 25.36
CA ARG A 4 6.86 -7.01 24.36
C ARG A 4 7.43 -7.87 23.23
N LEU A 5 8.73 -7.74 22.92
CA LEU A 5 9.37 -8.49 21.84
C LEU A 5 9.91 -9.86 22.27
N SER A 6 9.97 -10.14 23.58
CA SER A 6 10.47 -11.43 24.09
C SER A 6 9.37 -12.51 24.21
N ARG A 7 8.10 -12.11 24.19
CA ARG A 7 6.96 -13.02 24.22
C ARG A 7 5.94 -12.58 23.17
N ILE A 8 5.82 -13.35 22.08
CA ILE A 8 5.00 -12.99 20.92
C ILE A 8 3.49 -13.00 21.26
N TYR A 9 3.02 -13.99 22.02
CA TYR A 9 1.63 -14.03 22.46
C TYR A 9 1.48 -13.49 23.89
N THR A 10 0.50 -12.64 24.12
CA THR A 10 0.18 -12.05 25.43
C THR A 10 -1.14 -12.54 26.01
N ARG A 11 -2.01 -13.15 25.18
CA ARG A 11 -3.36 -13.60 25.49
C ARG A 11 -4.33 -12.47 25.91
N THR A 12 -3.91 -11.21 25.81
CA THR A 12 -4.71 -10.04 26.21
C THR A 12 -5.79 -9.66 25.22
N GLY A 13 -5.83 -10.31 24.05
CA GLY A 13 -6.79 -10.03 22.98
C GLY A 13 -7.68 -11.21 22.62
N ASP A 14 -7.73 -12.27 23.49
CA ASP A 14 -8.52 -13.48 23.22
C ASP A 14 -10.03 -13.21 23.40
N ASP A 15 -10.39 -12.11 24.06
CA ASP A 15 -11.76 -11.60 24.22
C ASP A 15 -12.28 -10.82 22.99
N GLY A 16 -11.51 -10.72 21.91
CA GLY A 16 -11.87 -9.96 20.71
C GLY A 16 -11.52 -8.46 20.78
N SER A 17 -10.79 -8.02 21.83
CA SER A 17 -10.31 -6.64 21.93
C SER A 17 -8.81 -6.52 21.61
N THR A 18 -8.35 -5.31 21.30
CA THR A 18 -6.93 -4.98 21.09
C THR A 18 -6.59 -3.64 21.71
N GLY A 19 -5.31 -3.42 22.01
CA GLY A 19 -4.81 -2.13 22.49
C GLY A 19 -4.30 -1.27 21.35
N LEU A 20 -4.71 -0.01 21.30
CA LEU A 20 -4.10 1.02 20.47
C LEU A 20 -2.75 1.47 21.03
N GLY A 21 -2.01 2.28 20.26
CA GLY A 21 -0.70 2.75 20.67
C GLY A 21 -0.70 3.76 21.84
N ASP A 22 -1.83 4.40 22.10
CA ASP A 22 -2.07 5.28 23.27
C ASP A 22 -2.50 4.50 24.53
N GLY A 23 -2.70 3.19 24.42
CA GLY A 23 -3.12 2.31 25.51
C GLY A 23 -4.63 2.11 25.62
N GLN A 24 -5.45 2.80 24.84
CA GLN A 24 -6.88 2.56 24.76
C GLN A 24 -7.16 1.15 24.21
N ARG A 25 -8.20 0.49 24.70
CA ARG A 25 -8.65 -0.80 24.17
C ARG A 25 -9.92 -0.61 23.35
N VAL A 26 -9.91 -1.24 22.17
CA VAL A 26 -11.02 -1.22 21.21
C VAL A 26 -11.34 -2.64 20.74
N PRO A 27 -12.52 -2.93 20.19
CA PRO A 27 -12.80 -4.18 19.48
C PRO A 27 -11.83 -4.37 18.29
N LYS A 28 -11.51 -5.63 17.98
CA LYS A 28 -10.62 -5.93 16.84
C LYS A 28 -11.22 -5.60 15.46
N ASP A 29 -12.54 -5.46 15.39
CA ASP A 29 -13.30 -5.04 14.20
C ASP A 29 -13.57 -3.53 14.15
N ASP A 30 -12.94 -2.75 15.03
CA ASP A 30 -12.97 -1.29 15.00
C ASP A 30 -12.39 -0.74 13.68
N ALA A 31 -12.97 0.36 13.16
CA ALA A 31 -12.53 0.98 11.91
C ALA A 31 -11.05 1.40 11.92
N ARG A 32 -10.52 1.79 13.09
CA ARG A 32 -9.12 2.14 13.25
C ARG A 32 -8.24 0.90 13.10
N VAL A 33 -8.64 -0.23 13.69
CA VAL A 33 -7.95 -1.51 13.58
C VAL A 33 -7.98 -2.02 12.14
N ALA A 34 -9.14 -1.93 11.47
CA ALA A 34 -9.28 -2.29 10.06
C ALA A 34 -8.36 -1.45 9.16
N SER A 35 -8.26 -0.14 9.41
CA SER A 35 -7.44 0.79 8.63
C SER A 35 -5.96 0.43 8.73
N TYR A 36 -5.35 0.42 9.93
CA TYR A 36 -3.93 0.10 10.04
C TYR A 36 -3.63 -1.37 9.74
N GLY A 37 -4.56 -2.28 9.98
CA GLY A 37 -4.42 -3.69 9.62
C GLY A 37 -4.33 -3.90 8.10
N THR A 38 -5.11 -3.14 7.32
CA THR A 38 -5.03 -3.20 5.85
C THR A 38 -3.77 -2.51 5.32
N VAL A 39 -3.24 -1.51 6.03
CA VAL A 39 -1.91 -0.94 5.73
C VAL A 39 -0.80 -1.99 5.94
N ASP A 40 -0.90 -2.80 7.00
CA ASP A 40 0.02 -3.92 7.24
C ASP A 40 -0.08 -5.00 6.15
N GLU A 41 -1.30 -5.33 5.67
CA GLU A 41 -1.47 -6.21 4.51
C GLU A 41 -0.80 -5.64 3.25
N ALA A 42 -0.92 -4.33 3.00
CA ALA A 42 -0.26 -3.66 1.88
C ALA A 42 1.26 -3.78 1.99
N ASN A 43 1.81 -3.62 3.19
CA ASN A 43 3.24 -3.77 3.46
C ASN A 43 3.70 -5.22 3.24
N ALA A 44 2.93 -6.21 3.70
CA ALA A 44 3.22 -7.62 3.44
C ALA A 44 3.18 -7.95 1.93
N ALA A 45 2.27 -7.35 1.17
CA ALA A 45 2.20 -7.51 -0.28
C ALA A 45 3.43 -6.91 -0.99
N LEU A 46 3.99 -5.78 -0.50
CA LEU A 46 5.27 -5.26 -0.97
C LEU A 46 6.43 -6.23 -0.65
N GLY A 47 6.40 -6.87 0.52
CA GLY A 47 7.34 -7.94 0.86
C GLY A 47 7.26 -9.12 -0.12
N LEU A 48 6.06 -9.49 -0.55
CA LEU A 48 5.85 -10.50 -1.57
C LEU A 48 6.41 -10.07 -2.94
N LEU A 49 6.33 -8.78 -3.29
CA LEU A 49 6.95 -8.23 -4.50
C LEU A 49 8.48 -8.30 -4.40
N LEU A 50 9.07 -7.99 -3.25
CA LEU A 50 10.52 -8.06 -3.03
C LEU A 50 11.09 -9.49 -3.09
N ALA A 51 10.25 -10.52 -2.98
CA ALA A 51 10.66 -11.92 -3.04
C ALA A 51 11.01 -12.42 -4.45
N VAL A 52 10.80 -11.60 -5.49
CA VAL A 52 11.18 -11.91 -6.88
C VAL A 52 12.30 -10.98 -7.36
N PRO A 53 13.01 -11.31 -8.44
CA PRO A 53 13.97 -10.42 -9.06
C PRO A 53 13.30 -9.08 -9.48
N LEU A 54 13.93 -7.98 -9.12
CA LEU A 54 13.50 -6.62 -9.46
C LEU A 54 14.73 -5.81 -9.92
N PRO A 55 14.56 -4.81 -10.80
CA PRO A 55 15.56 -3.77 -11.00
C PRO A 55 15.96 -3.15 -9.66
N GLU A 56 17.25 -2.85 -9.48
CA GLU A 56 17.79 -2.43 -8.18
C GLU A 56 17.16 -1.12 -7.66
N ASP A 57 16.92 -0.17 -8.55
CA ASP A 57 16.25 1.09 -8.23
C ASP A 57 14.80 0.86 -7.75
N VAL A 58 14.06 -0.03 -8.41
CA VAL A 58 12.71 -0.41 -7.99
C VAL A 58 12.75 -1.13 -6.65
N ARG A 59 13.71 -2.05 -6.45
CA ARG A 59 13.90 -2.75 -5.18
C ARG A 59 14.14 -1.77 -4.03
N ALA A 60 15.07 -0.84 -4.20
CA ALA A 60 15.39 0.17 -3.19
C ALA A 60 14.16 1.04 -2.86
N LEU A 61 13.40 1.46 -3.88
CA LEU A 61 12.16 2.21 -3.69
C LEU A 61 11.13 1.40 -2.91
N VAL A 62 10.88 0.13 -3.27
CA VAL A 62 9.88 -0.70 -2.58
C VAL A 62 10.25 -0.93 -1.12
N VAL A 63 11.54 -1.11 -0.79
CA VAL A 63 12.01 -1.19 0.61
C VAL A 63 11.71 0.12 1.36
N HIS A 64 11.97 1.28 0.74
CA HIS A 64 11.65 2.57 1.33
C HIS A 64 10.14 2.71 1.59
N LEU A 65 9.29 2.32 0.64
CA LEU A 65 7.84 2.33 0.79
C LEU A 65 7.36 1.44 1.95
N GLN A 66 8.01 0.29 2.19
CA GLN A 66 7.70 -0.55 3.35
C GLN A 66 7.94 0.16 4.69
N HIS A 67 9.04 0.92 4.81
CA HIS A 67 9.29 1.72 6.01
C HIS A 67 8.22 2.79 6.19
N GLN A 68 7.86 3.51 5.12
CA GLN A 68 6.82 4.53 5.18
C GLN A 68 5.43 3.95 5.52
N LEU A 69 5.10 2.73 5.06
CA LEU A 69 3.86 2.06 5.46
C LEU A 69 3.87 1.66 6.95
N PHE A 70 5.02 1.33 7.54
CA PHE A 70 5.14 1.16 8.99
C PHE A 70 4.88 2.46 9.74
N ASP A 71 5.44 3.57 9.26
CA ASP A 71 5.22 4.89 9.82
C ASP A 71 3.76 5.32 9.72
N LEU A 72 3.11 5.09 8.56
CA LEU A 72 1.68 5.31 8.38
C LEU A 72 0.82 4.44 9.30
N GLY A 73 1.19 3.16 9.46
CA GLY A 73 0.53 2.26 10.40
C GLY A 73 0.61 2.76 11.85
N ALA A 74 1.75 3.32 12.26
CA ALA A 74 1.91 3.94 13.57
C ALA A 74 1.04 5.21 13.71
N GLU A 75 0.99 6.07 12.68
CA GLU A 75 0.12 7.25 12.66
C GLU A 75 -1.36 6.88 12.84
N LEU A 76 -1.82 5.85 12.13
CA LEU A 76 -3.20 5.37 12.22
C LEU A 76 -3.50 4.64 13.55
N CYS A 77 -2.52 3.94 14.11
CA CYS A 77 -2.68 3.21 15.38
C CYS A 77 -2.65 4.12 16.62
N ILE A 78 -2.01 5.30 16.53
CA ILE A 78 -1.81 6.20 17.67
C ILE A 78 -2.53 7.51 17.38
N PRO A 79 -3.73 7.75 17.96
CA PRO A 79 -4.44 9.00 17.76
C PRO A 79 -3.56 10.23 18.04
N GLY A 80 -3.50 11.17 17.09
CA GLY A 80 -2.68 12.39 17.20
C GLY A 80 -1.19 12.22 16.86
N HIS A 81 -0.71 11.01 16.58
CA HIS A 81 0.65 10.82 16.06
C HIS A 81 0.77 11.32 14.62
N VAL A 82 1.91 11.91 14.28
CA VAL A 82 2.20 12.44 12.93
C VAL A 82 3.47 11.80 12.43
N ALA A 83 3.37 11.04 11.36
CA ALA A 83 4.51 10.35 10.75
C ALA A 83 4.64 10.64 9.24
N ILE A 84 3.51 10.73 8.53
CA ILE A 84 3.50 11.04 7.10
C ILE A 84 3.32 12.55 6.90
N HIS A 85 4.16 13.14 6.07
CA HIS A 85 4.20 14.56 5.77
C HIS A 85 3.89 14.85 4.31
N ALA A 86 3.56 16.10 3.98
CA ALA A 86 3.33 16.53 2.60
C ALA A 86 4.56 16.27 1.69
N ALA A 87 5.76 16.31 2.27
CA ALA A 87 7.00 15.97 1.54
C ALA A 87 7.03 14.52 1.07
N ASP A 88 6.49 13.58 1.86
CA ASP A 88 6.42 12.16 1.49
C ASP A 88 5.44 11.95 0.33
N VAL A 89 4.31 12.67 0.33
CA VAL A 89 3.35 12.65 -0.78
C VAL A 89 4.00 13.21 -2.05
N SER A 90 4.69 14.34 -1.96
CA SER A 90 5.40 14.94 -3.10
C SER A 90 6.52 14.03 -3.63
N ALA A 91 7.20 13.29 -2.74
CA ALA A 91 8.21 12.32 -3.15
C ALA A 91 7.60 11.17 -3.98
N LEU A 92 6.40 10.67 -3.59
CA LEU A 92 5.69 9.67 -4.40
C LEU A 92 5.34 10.21 -5.79
N GLU A 93 4.87 11.46 -5.89
CA GLU A 93 4.54 12.10 -7.16
C GLU A 93 5.80 12.23 -8.05
N GLN A 94 6.94 12.62 -7.49
CA GLN A 94 8.21 12.68 -8.22
C GLN A 94 8.66 11.31 -8.73
N GLN A 95 8.53 10.25 -7.91
CA GLN A 95 8.86 8.88 -8.33
C GLN A 95 7.90 8.40 -9.43
N LEU A 96 6.62 8.70 -9.31
CA LEU A 96 5.61 8.38 -10.32
C LEU A 96 5.97 9.05 -11.67
N ASP A 97 6.27 10.34 -11.68
CA ASP A 97 6.63 11.09 -12.87
C ASP A 97 7.93 10.53 -13.49
N HIS A 98 8.93 10.22 -12.65
CA HIS A 98 10.19 9.63 -13.09
C HIS A 98 9.98 8.32 -13.86
N TYR A 99 9.25 7.37 -13.28
CA TYR A 99 9.02 6.08 -13.91
C TYR A 99 8.05 6.17 -15.10
N ASN A 100 7.08 7.07 -15.05
CA ASN A 100 6.09 7.23 -16.12
C ASN A 100 6.66 7.93 -17.37
N ALA A 101 7.72 8.75 -17.23
CA ALA A 101 8.30 9.52 -18.33
C ALA A 101 8.74 8.67 -19.53
N ASN A 102 9.16 7.43 -19.28
CA ASN A 102 9.64 6.50 -20.30
C ASN A 102 8.61 5.46 -20.75
N LEU A 103 7.38 5.55 -20.23
CA LEU A 103 6.31 4.63 -20.61
C LEU A 103 5.48 5.21 -21.78
N PRO A 104 5.05 4.37 -22.72
CA PRO A 104 4.16 4.81 -23.77
C PRO A 104 2.81 5.24 -23.20
N MET A 105 2.17 6.21 -23.87
CA MET A 105 0.81 6.62 -23.53
C MET A 105 -0.13 5.39 -23.60
N LEU A 106 -0.96 5.23 -22.57
CA LEU A 106 -2.00 4.21 -22.58
C LEU A 106 -3.12 4.63 -23.53
N LYS A 107 -3.48 3.72 -24.43
CA LYS A 107 -4.63 3.89 -25.34
C LYS A 107 -5.83 3.08 -24.88
N GLU A 108 -5.59 2.04 -24.06
CA GLU A 108 -6.59 1.11 -23.52
C GLU A 108 -6.26 0.80 -22.07
N PHE A 109 -7.23 0.26 -21.34
CA PHE A 109 -6.99 -0.28 -20.00
C PHE A 109 -6.05 -1.48 -20.08
N ILE A 110 -5.22 -1.66 -19.05
CA ILE A 110 -4.38 -2.84 -18.89
C ILE A 110 -4.99 -3.79 -17.86
N LEU A 111 -4.86 -5.08 -18.12
CA LEU A 111 -5.20 -6.12 -17.16
C LEU A 111 -4.10 -6.18 -16.08
N PRO A 112 -4.44 -6.55 -14.83
CA PRO A 112 -3.45 -6.75 -13.77
C PRO A 112 -2.65 -8.06 -14.03
N ALA A 113 -1.84 -8.05 -15.08
CA ALA A 113 -1.05 -9.16 -15.62
C ALA A 113 0.31 -8.64 -16.07
N GLY A 114 1.10 -9.46 -16.71
CA GLY A 114 2.51 -9.26 -17.05
C GLY A 114 3.33 -10.37 -16.40
N GLY A 115 4.62 -10.25 -16.28
CA GLY A 115 5.42 -11.21 -15.53
C GLY A 115 5.07 -11.26 -14.03
N GLU A 116 5.72 -12.17 -13.30
CA GLU A 116 5.42 -12.39 -11.88
C GLU A 116 5.58 -11.13 -11.03
N ALA A 117 6.63 -10.34 -11.26
CA ALA A 117 6.86 -9.06 -10.57
C ALA A 117 5.72 -8.06 -10.81
N ALA A 118 5.27 -7.91 -12.07
CA ALA A 118 4.16 -7.04 -12.42
C ALA A 118 2.85 -7.47 -11.76
N ALA A 119 2.54 -8.78 -11.78
CA ALA A 119 1.33 -9.32 -11.15
C ALA A 119 1.32 -9.09 -9.63
N ARG A 120 2.44 -9.31 -8.95
CA ARG A 120 2.59 -9.04 -7.51
C ARG A 120 2.47 -7.54 -7.20
N CYS A 121 3.02 -6.68 -8.03
CA CYS A 121 2.90 -5.23 -7.90
C CYS A 121 1.42 -4.78 -8.07
N HIS A 122 0.69 -5.34 -9.02
CA HIS A 122 -0.74 -5.10 -9.16
C HIS A 122 -1.55 -5.58 -7.96
N LEU A 123 -1.19 -6.73 -7.36
CA LEU A 123 -1.81 -7.20 -6.12
C LEU A 123 -1.59 -6.19 -4.99
N ALA A 124 -0.34 -5.77 -4.75
CA ALA A 124 -0.01 -4.76 -3.75
C ALA A 124 -0.81 -3.47 -3.98
N ARG A 125 -0.89 -2.99 -5.23
CA ARG A 125 -1.70 -1.83 -5.61
C ARG A 125 -3.17 -1.97 -5.19
N THR A 126 -3.78 -3.11 -5.42
CA THR A 126 -5.21 -3.31 -5.05
C THR A 126 -5.43 -3.36 -3.55
N ILE A 127 -4.46 -3.86 -2.79
CA ILE A 127 -4.48 -3.86 -1.33
C ILE A 127 -4.29 -2.44 -0.79
N VAL A 128 -3.37 -1.65 -1.34
CA VAL A 128 -3.22 -0.21 -0.99
C VAL A 128 -4.53 0.54 -1.24
N ARG A 129 -5.23 0.29 -2.35
CA ARG A 129 -6.55 0.88 -2.62
C ARG A 129 -7.61 0.43 -1.61
N ARG A 130 -7.51 -0.78 -1.07
CA ARG A 130 -8.37 -1.20 0.05
C ARG A 130 -8.00 -0.46 1.32
N ALA A 131 -6.71 -0.33 1.65
CA ALA A 131 -6.25 0.46 2.80
C ALA A 131 -6.73 1.92 2.73
N GLU A 132 -6.69 2.54 1.54
CA GLU A 132 -7.26 3.87 1.32
C GLU A 132 -8.76 3.91 1.68
N ARG A 133 -9.56 2.95 1.20
CA ARG A 133 -11.01 2.91 1.51
C ARG A 133 -11.29 2.72 3.00
N GLU A 134 -10.55 1.83 3.68
CA GLU A 134 -10.69 1.63 5.14
C GLU A 134 -10.29 2.91 5.90
N THR A 135 -9.23 3.59 5.47
CA THR A 135 -8.81 4.88 6.05
C THR A 135 -9.85 5.98 5.81
N VAL A 136 -10.52 6.00 4.65
CA VAL A 136 -11.66 6.89 4.38
C VAL A 136 -12.85 6.57 5.31
N THR A 137 -13.10 5.29 5.58
CA THR A 137 -14.14 4.89 6.54
C THR A 137 -13.80 5.41 7.95
N LEU A 138 -12.57 5.23 8.39
CA LEU A 138 -12.09 5.80 9.67
C LEU A 138 -12.23 7.32 9.70
N ALA A 139 -11.84 8.02 8.64
CA ALA A 139 -11.90 9.50 8.56
C ALA A 139 -13.32 10.09 8.65
N ARG A 140 -14.36 9.28 8.46
CA ARG A 140 -15.76 9.69 8.69
C ARG A 140 -16.17 9.59 10.15
N LEU A 141 -15.44 8.82 10.95
CA LEU A 141 -15.75 8.52 12.36
C LEU A 141 -14.85 9.31 13.30
N GLU A 142 -13.59 9.51 12.90
CA GLU A 142 -12.54 10.11 13.71
C GLU A 142 -11.63 11.01 12.87
N PRO A 143 -10.92 11.97 13.50
CA PRO A 143 -9.94 12.77 12.79
C PRO A 143 -8.80 11.92 12.21
N VAL A 144 -8.62 11.99 10.89
CA VAL A 144 -7.50 11.44 10.14
C VAL A 144 -6.88 12.57 9.32
N ARG A 145 -5.57 12.66 9.30
CA ARG A 145 -4.88 13.70 8.53
C ARG A 145 -5.02 13.44 7.03
N SER A 146 -5.13 14.52 6.27
CA SER A 146 -5.28 14.46 4.81
C SER A 146 -4.08 13.80 4.13
N GLU A 147 -2.87 13.98 4.69
CA GLU A 147 -1.62 13.42 4.16
C GLU A 147 -1.63 11.89 4.17
N ALA A 148 -2.24 11.26 5.18
CA ALA A 148 -2.39 9.80 5.21
C ALA A 148 -3.23 9.28 4.03
N LEU A 149 -4.34 9.94 3.73
CA LEU A 149 -5.19 9.59 2.58
C LEU A 149 -4.50 9.88 1.25
N GLN A 150 -3.86 11.05 1.13
CA GLN A 150 -3.12 11.44 -0.07
C GLN A 150 -1.98 10.46 -0.35
N TYR A 151 -1.25 10.06 0.70
CA TYR A 151 -0.16 9.10 0.58
C TYR A 151 -0.65 7.76 0.01
N LEU A 152 -1.70 7.16 0.56
CA LEU A 152 -2.25 5.90 0.07
C LEU A 152 -2.75 6.01 -1.38
N ASN A 153 -3.41 7.11 -1.72
CA ASN A 153 -3.86 7.36 -3.07
C ASN A 153 -2.68 7.43 -4.05
N ARG A 154 -1.66 8.26 -3.80
CA ARG A 154 -0.46 8.40 -4.64
C ARG A 154 0.37 7.11 -4.69
N LEU A 155 0.48 6.38 -3.57
CA LEU A 155 1.15 5.08 -3.56
C LEU A 155 0.46 4.09 -4.51
N SER A 156 -0.87 4.08 -4.56
CA SER A 156 -1.59 3.22 -5.50
C SER A 156 -1.29 3.55 -6.95
N ASP A 157 -1.16 4.84 -7.28
CA ASP A 157 -0.83 5.31 -8.63
C ASP A 157 0.62 4.97 -9.00
N LEU A 158 1.56 5.16 -8.06
CA LEU A 158 2.95 4.76 -8.24
C LEU A 158 3.07 3.25 -8.50
N LEU A 159 2.38 2.42 -7.73
CA LEU A 159 2.38 0.96 -7.94
C LEU A 159 1.78 0.56 -9.30
N PHE A 160 0.82 1.32 -9.82
CA PHE A 160 0.33 1.11 -11.18
C PHE A 160 1.42 1.36 -12.22
N VAL A 161 2.16 2.45 -12.09
CA VAL A 161 3.27 2.79 -12.99
C VAL A 161 4.40 1.76 -12.86
N LEU A 162 4.78 1.38 -11.64
CA LEU A 162 5.80 0.35 -11.41
C LEU A 162 5.42 -1.00 -12.01
N ALA A 163 4.15 -1.41 -11.92
CA ALA A 163 3.70 -2.65 -12.55
C ALA A 163 3.90 -2.64 -14.07
N ARG A 164 3.68 -1.49 -14.72
CA ARG A 164 3.96 -1.31 -16.16
C ARG A 164 5.45 -1.41 -16.48
N VAL A 165 6.28 -0.77 -15.65
CA VAL A 165 7.75 -0.83 -15.77
C VAL A 165 8.22 -2.28 -15.66
N LEU A 166 7.75 -3.00 -14.64
CA LEU A 166 8.11 -4.40 -14.38
C LEU A 166 7.66 -5.34 -15.49
N ALA A 167 6.44 -5.18 -16.01
CA ALA A 167 5.95 -5.98 -17.14
C ALA A 167 6.82 -5.83 -18.40
N ARG A 168 7.39 -4.64 -18.62
CA ARG A 168 8.30 -4.36 -19.73
C ARG A 168 9.70 -4.88 -19.47
N ALA A 169 10.20 -4.73 -18.24
CA ALA A 169 11.51 -5.24 -17.86
C ALA A 169 11.62 -6.75 -18.01
N ASP A 170 10.54 -7.49 -17.73
CA ASP A 170 10.44 -8.95 -17.89
C ASP A 170 10.23 -9.38 -19.35
N GLY A 171 10.09 -8.44 -20.29
CA GLY A 171 9.82 -8.76 -21.71
C GLY A 171 8.40 -9.26 -22.03
N HIS A 172 7.51 -9.34 -21.03
CA HIS A 172 6.11 -9.76 -21.24
C HIS A 172 5.25 -8.64 -21.83
N GLY A 173 5.60 -7.37 -21.53
CA GLY A 173 4.78 -6.23 -21.93
C GLY A 173 3.46 -6.13 -21.13
N GLU A 174 2.68 -5.11 -21.45
CA GLU A 174 1.39 -4.85 -20.80
C GLU A 174 0.29 -5.68 -21.47
N ALA A 175 -0.49 -6.41 -20.69
CA ALA A 175 -1.68 -7.11 -21.18
C ALA A 175 -2.83 -6.11 -21.36
N LEU A 176 -3.16 -5.75 -22.58
CA LEU A 176 -4.23 -4.80 -22.86
C LEU A 176 -5.61 -5.46 -22.69
N TRP A 177 -6.54 -4.72 -22.08
CA TRP A 177 -7.92 -5.13 -22.05
C TRP A 177 -8.54 -5.04 -23.45
N GLN A 178 -9.18 -6.11 -23.88
CA GLN A 178 -9.92 -6.16 -25.14
C GLN A 178 -11.42 -6.25 -24.81
N PRO A 179 -12.20 -5.20 -25.08
CA PRO A 179 -13.64 -5.26 -24.89
C PRO A 179 -14.23 -6.37 -25.77
N GLN A 180 -15.01 -7.26 -25.16
CA GLN A 180 -15.73 -8.25 -25.95
C GLN A 180 -16.60 -7.50 -26.96
N GLN A 181 -16.37 -7.71 -28.25
CA GLN A 181 -17.31 -7.30 -29.26
C GLN A 181 -18.58 -8.11 -29.00
N ARG A 182 -19.62 -7.46 -28.46
CA ARG A 182 -20.94 -8.07 -28.44
C ARG A 182 -21.30 -8.29 -29.90
N GLN A 183 -21.30 -9.55 -30.32
CA GLN A 183 -21.91 -9.91 -31.60
C GLN A 183 -23.36 -9.40 -31.52
N ARG A 184 -23.68 -8.41 -32.34
CA ARG A 184 -25.04 -7.93 -32.54
C ARG A 184 -25.80 -8.95 -33.37
#